data_a78abf225a028dcf524b0a5723b61aa5
#
_entry.id   a78abf225a028dcf524b0a5723b61aa5
#
_cell.length_a   1.000
_cell.length_b   1.000
_cell.length_c   1.000
_cell.angle_alpha   90.00
_cell.angle_beta   90.00
_cell.angle_gamma   90.00
#
_symmetry.space_group_name_H-M   'P 1'
#
loop_
_entity.id
_entity.type
_entity.pdbx_description
1 polymer ?
#
loop_
_entity_poly.entity_id
_entity_poly.type
_entity_poly.pdbx_seq_one_letter_code
_entity_poly.pdbx_strand_id
1 'polypeptide(L)'
;MLGDLTPEQVRVRFPPSPTGNLHVGNVRSALFNWVFARHYGGTFVLRVEDTDAGRNLEESYQVLYDSLTWLGLTWDEGPYVGGPYGPYIQTERGDIYRDVVGKLLAAKLAYRCFCTREEIEAREAARAPGSPSGYDGFCRNLSGERVAELEAISVPSVVRMRVPDADIAFDDLVRGPVRFAAEHVPDYVIVRSNGEPLYTLVNPLDDSLMNITHVLRGEDLLPSTPRQIVLYGALKQIGVGSGRTPAFGHLPTVLGERNQRLSKRDKGSGLAEYQQKGYLPEALLNYLALLGWAIADDRDVFTIAEMVETFDIRRVNANPARFDAKKCEAINAAHIRMLPPAELTQNLVPFFAAAGLISDPPRPAEHDRLAAATPLIQERINTLSEAVGMLAFLFLPDDKITIAPDAGLSSDSIPTLTAAYQALAAVPDFDHATVEAALRTALVDELGLKPRLAFGPLRAAITGSRISPPLFESIELLGRESTLARIAAALAELGEPAFAGSSNGHFDRGRSRS
;
A
#
# COMPACT_ATOMS: atom_id res chain seq x y z
N MET A 1 27.51 -11.43 -1.49
CA MET A 1 26.03 -11.40 -1.47
C MET A 1 25.45 -12.78 -1.75
N LEU A 2 25.70 -13.39 -2.88
CA LEU A 2 25.19 -14.73 -3.20
C LEU A 2 25.97 -15.88 -2.53
N GLY A 3 27.24 -15.66 -2.15
CA GLY A 3 28.12 -16.73 -1.67
C GLY A 3 28.25 -17.83 -2.72
N ASP A 4 27.95 -19.07 -2.33
CA ASP A 4 27.98 -20.24 -3.22
C ASP A 4 26.65 -20.47 -3.98
N LEU A 5 25.68 -19.55 -3.87
CA LEU A 5 24.37 -19.66 -4.53
C LEU A 5 24.44 -19.19 -5.98
N THR A 6 23.73 -19.88 -6.87
CA THR A 6 23.39 -19.31 -8.17
C THR A 6 22.25 -18.29 -8.02
N PRO A 7 22.06 -17.34 -8.96
CA PRO A 7 21.00 -16.34 -8.89
C PRO A 7 19.61 -16.98 -8.69
N GLU A 8 19.28 -18.05 -9.39
CA GLU A 8 17.99 -18.74 -9.35
C GLU A 8 17.74 -19.48 -8.01
N GLN A 9 18.81 -19.72 -7.24
CA GLN A 9 18.72 -20.32 -5.91
C GLN A 9 18.35 -19.29 -4.82
N VAL A 10 18.28 -18.02 -5.17
CA VAL A 10 17.84 -16.98 -4.25
C VAL A 10 16.40 -17.24 -3.83
N ARG A 11 16.17 -17.31 -2.53
CA ARG A 11 14.84 -17.50 -1.94
C ARG A 11 14.66 -16.51 -0.80
N VAL A 12 13.65 -15.70 -0.90
CA VAL A 12 13.26 -14.72 0.10
C VAL A 12 11.80 -14.93 0.49
N ARG A 13 11.37 -14.29 1.56
CA ARG A 13 9.99 -14.43 2.03
C ARG A 13 9.44 -13.12 2.58
N PHE A 14 8.14 -12.98 2.44
CA PHE A 14 7.35 -12.03 3.20
C PHE A 14 6.46 -12.83 4.16
N PRO A 15 6.71 -12.73 5.49
CA PRO A 15 5.99 -13.50 6.50
C PRO A 15 5.06 -12.60 7.33
N PRO A 16 3.95 -12.08 6.76
CA PRO A 16 3.05 -11.22 7.52
C PRO A 16 2.21 -12.01 8.53
N SER A 17 1.92 -11.36 9.67
CA SER A 17 0.83 -11.79 10.54
C SER A 17 -0.49 -11.25 9.98
N PRO A 18 -1.57 -12.05 9.93
CA PRO A 18 -2.86 -11.66 9.38
C PRO A 18 -3.63 -10.77 10.38
N THR A 19 -3.14 -9.57 10.64
CA THR A 19 -3.71 -8.64 11.63
C THR A 19 -4.55 -7.53 10.99
N GLY A 20 -5.21 -7.81 9.86
CA GLY A 20 -5.98 -6.83 9.07
C GLY A 20 -5.13 -6.10 8.02
N ASN A 21 -5.50 -4.86 7.72
CA ASN A 21 -4.87 -4.08 6.65
C ASN A 21 -3.36 -3.94 6.79
N LEU A 22 -2.66 -4.12 5.67
CA LEU A 22 -1.24 -3.83 5.58
C LEU A 22 -0.99 -2.33 5.78
N HIS A 23 0.11 -1.99 6.44
CA HIS A 23 0.59 -0.61 6.48
C HIS A 23 1.83 -0.46 5.57
N VAL A 24 2.10 0.76 5.14
CA VAL A 24 3.17 1.07 4.17
C VAL A 24 4.55 0.53 4.57
N GLY A 25 4.85 0.40 5.86
CA GLY A 25 6.10 -0.21 6.33
C GLY A 25 6.20 -1.71 6.03
N ASN A 26 5.08 -2.46 6.15
CA ASN A 26 5.01 -3.87 5.76
C ASN A 26 5.11 -4.01 4.24
N VAL A 27 4.38 -3.15 3.50
CA VAL A 27 4.42 -3.11 2.03
C VAL A 27 5.84 -2.88 1.53
N ARG A 28 6.59 -1.94 2.16
CA ARG A 28 8.00 -1.71 1.81
C ARG A 28 8.84 -2.97 2.02
N SER A 29 8.65 -3.69 3.12
CA SER A 29 9.38 -4.94 3.37
C SER A 29 9.03 -6.01 2.35
N ALA A 30 7.76 -6.12 1.95
CA ALA A 30 7.33 -7.01 0.87
C ALA A 30 7.97 -6.62 -0.46
N LEU A 31 7.96 -5.33 -0.81
CA LEU A 31 8.57 -4.79 -2.02
C LEU A 31 10.06 -5.14 -2.13
N PHE A 32 10.85 -4.88 -1.08
CA PHE A 32 12.30 -5.15 -1.13
C PHE A 32 12.60 -6.66 -1.28
N ASN A 33 11.83 -7.54 -0.64
CA ASN A 33 11.95 -8.98 -0.84
C ASN A 33 11.55 -9.38 -2.26
N TRP A 34 10.42 -8.87 -2.76
CA TRP A 34 9.92 -9.17 -4.08
C TRP A 34 10.90 -8.72 -5.18
N VAL A 35 11.36 -7.47 -5.11
CA VAL A 35 12.34 -6.92 -6.06
C VAL A 35 13.66 -7.69 -6.00
N PHE A 36 14.13 -8.05 -4.81
CA PHE A 36 15.35 -8.87 -4.65
C PHE A 36 15.19 -10.24 -5.34
N ALA A 37 14.07 -10.91 -5.15
CA ALA A 37 13.79 -12.17 -5.85
C ALA A 37 13.77 -11.95 -7.37
N ARG A 38 13.02 -10.96 -7.85
CA ARG A 38 12.91 -10.70 -9.31
C ARG A 38 14.23 -10.30 -9.95
N HIS A 39 15.06 -9.52 -9.25
CA HIS A 39 16.38 -9.11 -9.72
C HIS A 39 17.30 -10.32 -10.03
N TYR A 40 17.24 -11.35 -9.20
CA TYR A 40 18.05 -12.57 -9.38
C TYR A 40 17.32 -13.68 -10.14
N GLY A 41 16.06 -13.51 -10.52
CA GLY A 41 15.25 -14.63 -11.06
C GLY A 41 14.99 -15.72 -10.03
N GLY A 42 15.03 -15.38 -8.74
CA GLY A 42 14.79 -16.26 -7.59
C GLY A 42 13.32 -16.38 -7.20
N THR A 43 13.06 -16.95 -6.03
CA THR A 43 11.72 -17.25 -5.52
C THR A 43 11.31 -16.29 -4.41
N PHE A 44 10.11 -15.72 -4.52
CA PHE A 44 9.44 -14.95 -3.48
C PHE A 44 8.34 -15.78 -2.82
N VAL A 45 8.51 -16.10 -1.54
CA VAL A 45 7.61 -16.94 -0.75
C VAL A 45 6.70 -16.06 0.12
N LEU A 46 5.40 -16.30 0.08
CA LEU A 46 4.45 -15.77 1.06
C LEU A 46 4.21 -16.84 2.13
N ARG A 47 4.51 -16.51 3.39
CA ARG A 47 4.23 -17.37 4.55
C ARG A 47 3.40 -16.60 5.56
N VAL A 48 2.23 -17.12 5.91
CA VAL A 48 1.35 -16.48 6.89
C VAL A 48 1.74 -16.91 8.29
N GLU A 49 2.09 -15.92 9.15
CA GLU A 49 2.46 -16.15 10.55
C GLU A 49 1.29 -15.79 11.47
N ASP A 50 0.44 -16.78 11.73
CA ASP A 50 -0.85 -16.64 12.42
C ASP A 50 -0.90 -17.28 13.80
N THR A 51 0.24 -17.68 14.36
CA THR A 51 0.32 -18.36 15.67
C THR A 51 -0.18 -17.51 16.86
N ASP A 52 -0.18 -16.18 16.73
CA ASP A 52 -0.72 -15.24 17.73
C ASP A 52 -1.98 -14.53 17.25
N ALA A 53 -2.61 -14.98 16.17
CA ALA A 53 -3.76 -14.32 15.57
C ALA A 53 -5.06 -14.57 16.33
N GLY A 54 -5.84 -13.50 16.53
CA GLY A 54 -7.17 -13.55 17.13
C GLY A 54 -8.26 -14.09 16.19
N ARG A 55 -9.51 -13.91 16.57
CA ARG A 55 -10.69 -14.34 15.79
C ARG A 55 -10.81 -13.55 14.46
N ASN A 56 -11.39 -14.15 13.40
CA ASN A 56 -11.57 -13.64 12.02
C ASN A 56 -10.35 -13.76 11.10
N LEU A 57 -9.70 -14.91 11.12
CA LEU A 57 -8.51 -15.19 10.31
C LEU A 57 -8.81 -15.17 8.80
N GLU A 58 -9.93 -15.76 8.35
CA GLU A 58 -10.25 -15.90 6.92
C GLU A 58 -10.39 -14.55 6.21
N GLU A 59 -11.13 -13.62 6.81
CA GLU A 59 -11.29 -12.27 6.27
C GLU A 59 -9.94 -11.52 6.23
N SER A 60 -9.12 -11.71 7.26
CA SER A 60 -7.78 -11.10 7.34
C SER A 60 -6.82 -11.66 6.28
N TYR A 61 -6.93 -12.94 5.93
CA TYR A 61 -6.16 -13.54 4.85
C TYR A 61 -6.57 -12.95 3.50
N GLN A 62 -7.88 -12.86 3.23
CA GLN A 62 -8.36 -12.30 1.97
C GLN A 62 -7.88 -10.85 1.78
N VAL A 63 -8.00 -10.01 2.81
CA VAL A 63 -7.50 -8.61 2.78
C VAL A 63 -6.00 -8.56 2.48
N LEU A 64 -5.22 -9.46 3.07
CA LEU A 64 -3.77 -9.55 2.81
C LEU A 64 -3.48 -9.89 1.34
N TYR A 65 -4.16 -10.92 0.80
CA TYR A 65 -3.93 -11.39 -0.56
C TYR A 65 -4.40 -10.35 -1.60
N ASP A 66 -5.56 -9.75 -1.40
CA ASP A 66 -6.07 -8.67 -2.25
C ASP A 66 -5.13 -7.47 -2.27
N SER A 67 -4.56 -7.13 -1.10
CA SER A 67 -3.59 -6.04 -0.97
C SER A 67 -2.32 -6.31 -1.77
N LEU A 68 -1.74 -7.51 -1.68
CA LEU A 68 -0.54 -7.88 -2.42
C LEU A 68 -0.82 -7.99 -3.92
N THR A 69 -1.99 -8.52 -4.30
CA THR A 69 -2.43 -8.63 -5.69
C THR A 69 -2.61 -7.24 -6.30
N TRP A 70 -3.28 -6.32 -5.60
CA TRP A 70 -3.43 -4.94 -6.04
C TRP A 70 -2.09 -4.24 -6.27
N LEU A 71 -1.10 -4.51 -5.40
CA LEU A 71 0.26 -3.97 -5.54
C LEU A 71 1.07 -4.65 -6.66
N GLY A 72 0.58 -5.75 -7.26
CA GLY A 72 1.34 -6.54 -8.23
C GLY A 72 2.48 -7.36 -7.60
N LEU A 73 2.52 -7.48 -6.27
CA LEU A 73 3.53 -8.24 -5.52
C LEU A 73 3.13 -9.73 -5.43
N THR A 74 3.03 -10.38 -6.58
CA THR A 74 2.67 -11.80 -6.69
C THR A 74 3.78 -12.70 -6.15
N TRP A 75 3.38 -13.79 -5.48
CA TRP A 75 4.29 -14.76 -4.88
C TRP A 75 4.38 -16.06 -5.69
N ASP A 76 5.55 -16.70 -5.66
CA ASP A 76 5.81 -17.92 -6.41
C ASP A 76 5.43 -19.17 -5.61
N GLU A 77 5.53 -19.10 -4.29
CA GLU A 77 5.13 -20.14 -3.35
C GLU A 77 4.38 -19.54 -2.16
N GLY A 78 3.35 -20.21 -1.71
CA GLY A 78 2.54 -19.72 -0.60
C GLY A 78 1.10 -20.21 -0.64
N PRO A 79 0.21 -19.65 0.18
CA PRO A 79 -1.22 -19.92 0.11
C PRO A 79 -1.79 -19.70 -1.29
N TYR A 80 -2.75 -20.49 -1.71
CA TYR A 80 -3.40 -20.58 -3.02
C TYR A 80 -2.50 -21.06 -4.18
N VAL A 81 -1.22 -20.69 -4.19
CA VAL A 81 -0.26 -21.09 -5.23
C VAL A 81 0.34 -22.47 -4.92
N GLY A 82 0.49 -22.78 -3.64
CA GLY A 82 1.16 -24.00 -3.20
C GLY A 82 2.67 -23.90 -3.28
N GLY A 83 3.33 -25.05 -3.44
CA GLY A 83 4.78 -25.15 -3.55
C GLY A 83 5.33 -26.39 -2.81
N PRO A 84 6.65 -26.67 -2.94
CA PRO A 84 7.25 -27.91 -2.42
C PRO A 84 7.45 -27.95 -0.89
N TYR A 85 7.28 -26.83 -0.18
CA TYR A 85 7.60 -26.69 1.24
C TYR A 85 6.38 -26.40 2.14
N GLY A 86 5.17 -26.61 1.61
CA GLY A 86 3.92 -26.42 2.36
C GLY A 86 3.81 -27.29 3.62
N PRO A 87 2.83 -26.94 4.49
CA PRO A 87 1.92 -25.80 4.45
C PRO A 87 2.63 -24.45 4.61
N TYR A 88 2.01 -23.36 4.09
CA TYR A 88 2.56 -22.00 4.18
C TYR A 88 1.83 -21.13 5.21
N ILE A 89 0.95 -21.73 6.00
CA ILE A 89 0.24 -21.14 7.14
C ILE A 89 0.77 -21.77 8.41
N GLN A 90 1.27 -21.01 9.37
CA GLN A 90 2.00 -21.53 10.52
C GLN A 90 1.15 -22.39 11.46
N THR A 91 -0.14 -22.08 11.65
CA THR A 91 -1.05 -22.90 12.47
C THR A 91 -1.21 -24.33 11.92
N GLU A 92 -1.00 -24.56 10.63
CA GLU A 92 -1.06 -25.89 10.00
C GLU A 92 0.23 -26.71 10.19
N ARG A 93 1.28 -26.14 10.77
CA ARG A 93 2.63 -26.72 10.90
C ARG A 93 2.94 -27.26 12.31
N GLY A 94 1.96 -27.30 13.18
CA GLY A 94 2.16 -27.64 14.60
C GLY A 94 2.88 -28.99 14.85
N ASP A 95 2.60 -30.01 14.03
CA ASP A 95 3.27 -31.33 14.15
C ASP A 95 4.76 -31.24 13.81
N ILE A 96 5.11 -30.46 12.79
CA ILE A 96 6.51 -30.21 12.40
C ILE A 96 7.28 -29.58 13.56
N TYR A 97 6.67 -28.57 14.20
CA TYR A 97 7.30 -27.88 15.32
C TYR A 97 7.52 -28.83 16.51
N ARG A 98 6.54 -29.68 16.86
CA ARG A 98 6.65 -30.65 17.95
C ARG A 98 7.75 -31.67 17.70
N ASP A 99 7.85 -32.21 16.48
CA ASP A 99 8.89 -33.15 16.09
C ASP A 99 10.29 -32.56 16.25
N VAL A 100 10.47 -31.32 15.73
CA VAL A 100 11.78 -30.65 15.80
C VAL A 100 12.16 -30.28 17.23
N VAL A 101 11.22 -29.84 18.06
CA VAL A 101 11.47 -29.59 19.50
C VAL A 101 11.91 -30.89 20.19
N GLY A 102 11.27 -32.03 19.89
CA GLY A 102 11.69 -33.35 20.39
C GLY A 102 13.14 -33.68 20.02
N LYS A 103 13.52 -33.45 18.76
CA LYS A 103 14.90 -33.65 18.27
C LYS A 103 15.91 -32.73 18.96
N LEU A 104 15.57 -31.45 19.17
CA LEU A 104 16.43 -30.50 19.88
C LEU A 104 16.66 -30.91 21.35
N LEU A 105 15.61 -31.37 22.03
CA LEU A 105 15.71 -31.90 23.41
C LEU A 105 16.57 -33.15 23.46
N ALA A 106 16.35 -34.10 22.57
CA ALA A 106 17.12 -35.37 22.50
C ALA A 106 18.61 -35.11 22.23
N ALA A 107 18.92 -34.12 21.37
CA ALA A 107 20.29 -33.71 21.08
C ALA A 107 20.91 -32.79 22.17
N LYS A 108 20.18 -32.49 23.24
CA LYS A 108 20.60 -31.59 24.34
C LYS A 108 20.95 -30.18 23.87
N LEU A 109 20.40 -29.75 22.74
CA LEU A 109 20.50 -28.39 22.19
C LEU A 109 19.42 -27.44 22.75
N ALA A 110 18.38 -28.05 23.34
CA ALA A 110 17.35 -27.36 24.14
C ALA A 110 17.15 -28.15 25.46
N TYR A 111 16.45 -27.55 26.41
CA TYR A 111 16.16 -28.16 27.69
C TYR A 111 14.87 -27.63 28.30
N ARG A 112 14.27 -28.39 29.24
CA ARG A 112 13.10 -27.97 30.00
C ARG A 112 13.51 -27.05 31.16
N CYS A 113 12.82 -25.93 31.28
CA CYS A 113 13.01 -24.96 32.36
C CYS A 113 11.72 -24.88 33.19
N PHE A 114 11.82 -25.16 34.47
CA PHE A 114 10.71 -25.20 35.42
C PHE A 114 10.59 -23.93 36.29
N CYS A 115 11.44 -22.93 36.05
CA CYS A 115 11.37 -21.68 36.79
C CYS A 115 10.09 -20.92 36.46
N THR A 116 9.44 -20.37 37.50
CA THR A 116 8.39 -19.35 37.31
C THR A 116 8.99 -17.99 36.91
N ARG A 117 8.15 -17.10 36.47
CA ARG A 117 8.58 -15.74 36.13
C ARG A 117 9.11 -15.00 37.37
N GLU A 118 8.40 -15.13 38.47
CA GLU A 118 8.73 -14.49 39.76
C GLU A 118 10.09 -14.97 40.28
N GLU A 119 10.40 -16.25 40.15
CA GLU A 119 11.72 -16.81 40.54
C GLU A 119 12.85 -16.26 39.70
N ILE A 120 12.62 -16.07 38.38
CA ILE A 120 13.62 -15.48 37.48
C ILE A 120 13.85 -14.01 37.85
N GLU A 121 12.77 -13.25 38.01
CA GLU A 121 12.82 -11.83 38.40
C GLU A 121 13.51 -11.62 39.78
N ALA A 122 13.21 -12.47 40.76
CA ALA A 122 13.85 -12.42 42.06
C ALA A 122 15.36 -12.66 42.00
N ARG A 123 15.80 -13.66 41.20
CA ARG A 123 17.24 -13.91 40.99
C ARG A 123 17.92 -12.81 40.18
N GLU A 124 17.22 -12.23 39.21
CA GLU A 124 17.73 -11.09 38.44
C GLU A 124 17.94 -9.86 39.35
N ALA A 125 16.95 -9.57 40.22
CA ALA A 125 17.05 -8.48 41.19
C ALA A 125 18.15 -8.66 42.23
N ALA A 126 18.52 -9.90 42.55
CA ALA A 126 19.59 -10.20 43.49
C ALA A 126 21.01 -10.13 42.90
N ARG A 127 21.14 -9.91 41.60
CA ARG A 127 22.45 -9.78 40.93
C ARG A 127 23.14 -8.44 41.25
N ALA A 128 24.46 -8.43 41.10
CA ALA A 128 25.22 -7.20 41.26
C ALA A 128 24.82 -6.15 40.19
N PRO A 129 24.83 -4.86 40.54
CA PRO A 129 24.59 -3.79 39.58
C PRO A 129 25.52 -3.91 38.37
N GLY A 130 24.95 -3.83 37.16
CA GLY A 130 25.69 -3.97 35.90
C GLY A 130 25.79 -5.42 35.37
N SER A 131 25.25 -6.40 36.09
CA SER A 131 25.15 -7.77 35.56
C SER A 131 24.23 -7.83 34.34
N PRO A 132 24.50 -8.70 33.35
CA PRO A 132 23.62 -8.89 32.20
C PRO A 132 22.21 -9.25 32.61
N SER A 133 21.22 -8.66 31.93
CA SER A 133 19.81 -8.94 32.17
C SER A 133 19.37 -10.28 31.57
N GLY A 134 18.27 -10.82 32.08
CA GLY A 134 17.60 -12.00 31.54
C GLY A 134 17.89 -13.29 32.32
N TYR A 135 17.58 -14.41 31.71
CA TYR A 135 17.62 -15.72 32.36
C TYR A 135 19.04 -16.15 32.71
N ASP A 136 19.24 -16.66 33.95
CA ASP A 136 20.53 -17.00 34.56
C ASP A 136 21.01 -18.43 34.28
N GLY A 137 20.25 -19.22 33.50
CA GLY A 137 20.61 -20.62 33.22
C GLY A 137 20.32 -21.59 34.35
N PHE A 138 19.56 -21.25 35.38
CA PHE A 138 19.32 -22.05 36.59
C PHE A 138 18.95 -23.51 36.28
N CYS A 139 18.02 -23.75 35.33
CA CYS A 139 17.64 -25.11 34.94
C CYS A 139 18.54 -25.73 33.87
N ARG A 140 19.55 -25.03 33.36
CA ARG A 140 20.35 -25.44 32.19
C ARG A 140 21.04 -26.78 32.39
N ASN A 141 21.45 -27.09 33.63
CA ASN A 141 22.23 -28.27 33.97
C ASN A 141 21.54 -29.21 34.96
N LEU A 142 20.19 -29.20 35.02
CA LEU A 142 19.44 -30.18 35.79
C LEU A 142 19.75 -31.60 35.33
N SER A 143 19.91 -32.54 36.29
CA SER A 143 20.06 -33.95 35.97
C SER A 143 18.77 -34.48 35.32
N GLY A 144 18.91 -35.55 34.49
CA GLY A 144 17.74 -36.20 33.90
C GLY A 144 16.78 -36.76 34.96
N GLU A 145 17.30 -37.23 36.10
CA GLU A 145 16.50 -37.67 37.24
C GLU A 145 15.65 -36.53 37.80
N ARG A 146 16.28 -35.37 38.02
CA ARG A 146 15.54 -34.19 38.53
C ARG A 146 14.48 -33.70 37.57
N VAL A 147 14.76 -33.73 36.26
CA VAL A 147 13.76 -33.39 35.22
C VAL A 147 12.60 -34.38 35.30
N ALA A 148 12.86 -35.68 35.36
CA ALA A 148 11.83 -36.71 35.44
C ALA A 148 10.97 -36.60 36.72
N GLU A 149 11.58 -36.27 37.87
CA GLU A 149 10.84 -36.00 39.12
C GLU A 149 9.86 -34.83 38.97
N LEU A 150 10.31 -33.70 38.37
CA LEU A 150 9.48 -32.50 38.17
C LEU A 150 8.35 -32.75 37.17
N GLU A 151 8.62 -33.53 36.12
CA GLU A 151 7.61 -33.98 35.16
C GLU A 151 6.58 -34.92 35.79
N ALA A 152 7.03 -35.87 36.62
CA ALA A 152 6.15 -36.82 37.30
C ALA A 152 5.12 -36.14 38.22
N ILE A 153 5.47 -35.00 38.82
CA ILE A 153 4.56 -34.19 39.64
C ILE A 153 3.92 -33.04 38.84
N SER A 154 4.01 -33.08 37.49
CA SER A 154 3.37 -32.16 36.57
C SER A 154 3.73 -30.68 36.80
N VAL A 155 4.96 -30.35 37.18
CA VAL A 155 5.41 -28.97 37.28
C VAL A 155 5.44 -28.35 35.87
N PRO A 156 4.76 -27.20 35.63
CA PRO A 156 4.77 -26.53 34.33
C PRO A 156 6.20 -26.21 33.89
N SER A 157 6.52 -26.49 32.63
CA SER A 157 7.85 -26.20 32.09
C SER A 157 7.76 -25.48 30.73
N VAL A 158 8.72 -24.60 30.45
CA VAL A 158 8.98 -24.06 29.12
C VAL A 158 10.17 -24.80 28.49
N VAL A 159 10.29 -24.75 27.16
CA VAL A 159 11.49 -25.23 26.49
C VAL A 159 12.39 -24.05 26.14
N ARG A 160 13.66 -24.11 26.52
CA ARG A 160 14.67 -23.10 26.21
C ARG A 160 15.75 -23.64 25.29
N MET A 161 16.17 -22.81 24.33
CA MET A 161 17.40 -23.07 23.57
C MET A 161 18.62 -22.90 24.47
N ARG A 162 19.59 -23.77 24.27
CA ARG A 162 20.91 -23.70 24.90
C ARG A 162 21.80 -22.84 24.03
N VAL A 163 22.05 -21.58 24.44
CA VAL A 163 22.92 -20.65 23.72
C VAL A 163 24.40 -20.96 24.05
N PRO A 164 25.30 -21.02 23.04
CA PRO A 164 26.74 -21.16 23.29
C PRO A 164 27.27 -19.92 24.03
N ASP A 165 28.27 -20.17 24.91
CA ASP A 165 29.00 -19.11 25.60
C ASP A 165 30.10 -18.52 24.66
N ALA A 166 29.63 -17.86 23.60
CA ALA A 166 30.47 -17.25 22.59
C ALA A 166 29.74 -16.08 21.95
N ASP A 167 30.50 -15.07 21.58
CA ASP A 167 29.96 -13.92 20.84
C ASP A 167 29.38 -14.38 19.49
N ILE A 168 28.29 -13.75 19.09
CA ILE A 168 27.63 -14.00 17.84
C ILE A 168 27.83 -12.81 16.92
N ALA A 169 28.51 -13.04 15.80
CA ALA A 169 28.79 -12.01 14.80
C ALA A 169 28.29 -12.46 13.42
N PHE A 170 27.86 -11.50 12.63
CA PHE A 170 27.43 -11.71 11.24
C PHE A 170 27.57 -10.40 10.45
N ASP A 171 27.65 -10.53 9.13
CA ASP A 171 27.64 -9.39 8.22
C ASP A 171 26.20 -9.16 7.72
N ASP A 172 25.63 -8.00 8.09
CA ASP A 172 24.31 -7.59 7.62
C ASP A 172 24.43 -6.86 6.29
N LEU A 173 23.58 -7.20 5.32
CA LEU A 173 23.64 -6.65 3.95
C LEU A 173 23.39 -5.13 3.88
N VAL A 174 22.73 -4.56 4.90
CA VAL A 174 22.38 -3.15 4.97
C VAL A 174 23.25 -2.43 6.02
N ARG A 175 23.48 -3.07 7.17
CA ARG A 175 24.14 -2.45 8.32
C ARG A 175 25.63 -2.77 8.45
N GLY A 176 26.15 -3.69 7.63
CA GLY A 176 27.51 -4.14 7.72
C GLY A 176 27.76 -5.08 8.91
N PRO A 177 28.98 -5.12 9.47
CA PRO A 177 29.33 -6.02 10.57
C PRO A 177 28.54 -5.74 11.85
N VAL A 178 27.90 -6.79 12.40
CA VAL A 178 27.12 -6.75 13.65
C VAL A 178 27.67 -7.80 14.60
N ARG A 179 27.84 -7.46 15.89
CA ARG A 179 28.32 -8.35 16.93
C ARG A 179 27.47 -8.19 18.19
N PHE A 180 27.12 -9.32 18.78
CA PHE A 180 26.46 -9.43 20.08
C PHE A 180 27.38 -10.19 21.03
N ALA A 181 27.72 -9.60 22.17
CA ALA A 181 28.49 -10.29 23.19
C ALA A 181 27.67 -11.46 23.80
N ALA A 182 28.33 -12.56 24.15
CA ALA A 182 27.71 -13.76 24.69
C ALA A 182 26.76 -13.45 25.87
N GLU A 183 27.18 -12.56 26.77
CA GLU A 183 26.45 -12.17 27.97
C GLU A 183 25.09 -11.49 27.68
N HIS A 184 24.88 -10.96 26.46
CA HIS A 184 23.62 -10.32 26.04
C HIS A 184 22.68 -11.26 25.30
N VAL A 185 23.05 -12.51 25.12
CA VAL A 185 22.22 -13.52 24.43
C VAL A 185 21.98 -14.73 25.36
N PRO A 186 21.17 -14.58 26.43
CA PRO A 186 20.88 -15.68 27.34
C PRO A 186 20.02 -16.76 26.68
N ASP A 187 19.96 -17.95 27.32
CA ASP A 187 19.06 -19.03 26.92
C ASP A 187 17.61 -18.52 26.84
N TYR A 188 17.00 -18.65 25.68
CA TYR A 188 15.68 -18.07 25.39
C TYR A 188 14.61 -19.13 25.20
N VAL A 189 13.37 -18.79 25.53
CA VAL A 189 12.22 -19.69 25.40
C VAL A 189 11.85 -19.86 23.92
N ILE A 190 11.62 -21.13 23.54
CA ILE A 190 11.15 -21.52 22.20
C ILE A 190 9.77 -22.15 22.23
N VAL A 191 9.33 -22.72 23.38
CA VAL A 191 7.99 -23.28 23.58
C VAL A 191 7.48 -22.84 24.95
N ARG A 192 6.26 -22.36 25.01
CA ARG A 192 5.56 -21.96 26.25
C ARG A 192 5.16 -23.18 27.07
N SER A 193 4.78 -22.97 28.33
CA SER A 193 4.32 -24.05 29.23
C SER A 193 3.02 -24.71 28.78
N ASN A 194 2.21 -24.07 27.98
CA ASN A 194 1.01 -24.62 27.36
C ASN A 194 1.30 -25.44 26.07
N GLY A 195 2.57 -25.55 25.67
CA GLY A 195 3.00 -26.28 24.47
C GLY A 195 3.02 -25.46 23.19
N GLU A 196 2.63 -24.18 23.22
CA GLU A 196 2.65 -23.30 22.07
C GLU A 196 4.08 -22.88 21.71
N PRO A 197 4.50 -23.04 20.44
CA PRO A 197 5.81 -22.58 20.00
C PRO A 197 5.82 -21.04 19.86
N LEU A 198 6.98 -20.44 20.12
CA LEU A 198 7.17 -19.00 19.99
C LEU A 198 7.77 -18.62 18.62
N TYR A 199 7.60 -17.35 18.23
CA TYR A 199 8.23 -16.74 17.06
C TYR A 199 9.73 -17.08 16.95
N THR A 200 10.43 -17.09 18.07
CA THR A 200 11.87 -17.44 18.16
C THR A 200 12.21 -18.85 17.68
N LEU A 201 11.24 -19.78 17.64
CA LEU A 201 11.36 -21.10 17.06
C LEU A 201 10.80 -21.14 15.65
N VAL A 202 9.51 -20.76 15.47
CA VAL A 202 8.78 -21.07 14.23
C VAL A 202 9.31 -20.32 13.03
N ASN A 203 9.65 -19.02 13.19
CA ASN A 203 10.12 -18.21 12.08
C ASN A 203 11.44 -18.74 11.47
N PRO A 204 12.56 -18.91 12.22
CA PRO A 204 13.80 -19.43 11.65
C PRO A 204 13.72 -20.93 11.26
N LEU A 205 12.89 -21.74 11.94
CA LEU A 205 12.68 -23.13 11.55
C LEU A 205 12.02 -23.21 10.18
N ASP A 206 10.97 -22.41 9.94
CA ASP A 206 10.30 -22.37 8.65
C ASP A 206 11.21 -21.79 7.55
N ASP A 207 11.99 -20.76 7.85
CA ASP A 207 13.01 -20.24 6.94
C ASP A 207 14.00 -21.35 6.53
N SER A 208 14.45 -22.18 7.48
CA SER A 208 15.34 -23.31 7.21
C SER A 208 14.67 -24.41 6.38
N LEU A 209 13.43 -24.78 6.72
CA LEU A 209 12.66 -25.82 6.02
C LEU A 209 12.26 -25.40 4.60
N MET A 210 12.00 -24.11 4.37
CA MET A 210 11.64 -23.53 3.08
C MET A 210 12.86 -23.11 2.28
N ASN A 211 14.07 -23.45 2.72
CA ASN A 211 15.34 -23.11 2.07
C ASN A 211 15.52 -21.60 1.80
N ILE A 212 15.05 -20.75 2.71
CA ILE A 212 15.23 -19.30 2.60
C ILE A 212 16.72 -18.98 2.68
N THR A 213 17.18 -18.21 1.70
CA THR A 213 18.61 -17.85 1.56
C THR A 213 18.92 -16.45 2.10
N HIS A 214 17.94 -15.55 2.02
CA HIS A 214 18.08 -14.16 2.47
C HIS A 214 16.86 -13.75 3.30
N VAL A 215 17.13 -13.13 4.44
CA VAL A 215 16.13 -12.62 5.37
C VAL A 215 16.18 -11.10 5.37
N LEU A 216 15.36 -10.49 4.50
CA LEU A 216 15.21 -9.03 4.42
C LEU A 216 13.99 -8.62 5.25
N ARG A 217 14.20 -7.77 6.29
CA ARG A 217 13.14 -7.40 7.25
C ARG A 217 13.42 -6.08 7.95
N GLY A 218 12.47 -5.58 8.75
CA GLY A 218 12.67 -4.37 9.55
C GLY A 218 13.77 -4.53 10.62
N GLU A 219 14.49 -3.45 10.88
CA GLU A 219 15.59 -3.40 11.86
C GLU A 219 15.15 -3.63 13.32
N ASP A 220 13.87 -3.49 13.61
CA ASP A 220 13.29 -3.82 14.92
C ASP A 220 13.45 -5.30 15.28
N LEU A 221 13.69 -6.16 14.29
CA LEU A 221 13.98 -7.57 14.48
C LEU A 221 15.49 -7.89 14.56
N LEU A 222 16.37 -6.90 14.44
CA LEU A 222 17.82 -7.09 14.57
C LEU A 222 18.22 -7.73 15.92
N PRO A 223 17.64 -7.36 17.09
CA PRO A 223 17.96 -8.00 18.36
C PRO A 223 17.55 -9.48 18.45
N SER A 224 16.68 -9.95 17.56
CA SER A 224 16.29 -11.38 17.49
C SER A 224 17.26 -12.22 16.67
N THR A 225 18.06 -11.61 15.82
CA THR A 225 18.95 -12.29 14.87
C THR A 225 19.98 -13.22 15.55
N PRO A 226 20.67 -12.85 16.64
CA PRO A 226 21.62 -13.77 17.28
C PRO A 226 20.96 -15.06 17.78
N ARG A 227 19.73 -14.97 18.32
CA ARG A 227 18.95 -16.14 18.75
C ARG A 227 18.61 -17.03 17.56
N GLN A 228 18.25 -16.46 16.43
CA GLN A 228 17.94 -17.22 15.21
C GLN A 228 19.20 -17.88 14.64
N ILE A 229 20.36 -17.22 14.67
CA ILE A 229 21.64 -17.82 14.25
C ILE A 229 21.96 -19.05 15.10
N VAL A 230 21.76 -18.99 16.41
CA VAL A 230 21.92 -20.15 17.30
C VAL A 230 21.01 -21.30 16.89
N LEU A 231 19.73 -21.00 16.58
CA LEU A 231 18.79 -22.03 16.17
C LEU A 231 19.16 -22.64 14.80
N TYR A 232 19.57 -21.84 13.80
CA TYR A 232 20.05 -22.38 12.51
C TYR A 232 21.24 -23.34 12.72
N GLY A 233 22.18 -22.99 13.61
CA GLY A 233 23.28 -23.86 13.97
C GLY A 233 22.82 -25.19 14.61
N ALA A 234 21.83 -25.14 15.50
CA ALA A 234 21.24 -26.30 16.13
C ALA A 234 20.46 -27.16 15.12
N LEU A 235 19.66 -26.55 14.23
CA LEU A 235 18.94 -27.27 13.17
C LEU A 235 19.91 -28.04 12.25
N LYS A 236 21.02 -27.41 11.88
CA LYS A 236 22.08 -28.05 11.09
C LYS A 236 22.64 -29.29 11.81
N GLN A 237 22.88 -29.20 13.13
CA GLN A 237 23.42 -30.33 13.91
C GLN A 237 22.47 -31.51 13.96
N ILE A 238 21.15 -31.28 13.99
CA ILE A 238 20.14 -32.36 14.00
C ILE A 238 19.67 -32.77 12.60
N GLY A 239 20.28 -32.22 11.53
CA GLY A 239 19.95 -32.57 10.15
C GLY A 239 18.56 -32.09 9.70
N VAL A 240 18.07 -30.97 10.22
CA VAL A 240 16.75 -30.42 9.88
C VAL A 240 16.91 -29.17 8.99
N GLY A 241 16.14 -29.11 7.90
CA GLY A 241 16.08 -28.00 6.97
C GLY A 241 17.30 -27.88 6.07
N SER A 242 17.61 -26.65 5.63
CA SER A 242 18.64 -26.37 4.62
C SER A 242 20.09 -26.59 5.09
N GLY A 243 20.32 -26.69 6.39
CA GLY A 243 21.67 -26.73 6.96
C GLY A 243 22.47 -25.43 6.80
N ARG A 244 21.86 -24.36 6.34
CA ARG A 244 22.45 -23.03 6.12
C ARG A 244 21.87 -22.01 7.08
N THR A 245 22.67 -21.00 7.42
CA THR A 245 22.19 -19.74 8.01
C THR A 245 21.96 -18.76 6.88
N PRO A 246 20.75 -18.17 6.74
CA PRO A 246 20.48 -17.16 5.72
C PRO A 246 21.36 -15.92 5.89
N ALA A 247 21.60 -15.20 4.80
CA ALA A 247 22.12 -13.84 4.87
C ALA A 247 21.02 -12.88 5.38
N PHE A 248 21.39 -11.95 6.23
CA PHE A 248 20.44 -10.99 6.82
C PHE A 248 20.60 -9.60 6.21
N GLY A 249 19.49 -8.89 6.03
CA GLY A 249 19.46 -7.49 5.67
C GLY A 249 18.37 -6.77 6.46
N HIS A 250 18.78 -5.90 7.40
CA HIS A 250 17.86 -5.18 8.27
C HIS A 250 17.58 -3.77 7.72
N LEU A 251 16.37 -3.62 7.18
CA LEU A 251 15.88 -2.38 6.58
C LEU A 251 15.64 -1.32 7.66
N PRO A 252 15.98 -0.04 7.40
CA PRO A 252 15.81 1.04 8.37
C PRO A 252 14.33 1.27 8.71
N THR A 253 14.09 1.82 9.90
CA THR A 253 12.75 2.19 10.35
C THR A 253 12.18 3.31 9.48
N VAL A 254 10.89 3.21 9.16
CA VAL A 254 10.14 4.34 8.59
C VAL A 254 9.56 5.18 9.72
N LEU A 255 9.90 6.45 9.72
CA LEU A 255 9.43 7.43 10.69
C LEU A 255 8.24 8.20 10.12
N GLY A 256 7.26 8.49 10.96
CA GLY A 256 6.16 9.41 10.68
C GLY A 256 6.55 10.88 10.91
N GLU A 257 5.58 11.78 10.83
CA GLU A 257 5.75 13.24 10.93
C GLU A 257 6.46 13.69 12.22
N ARG A 258 6.24 13.00 13.34
CA ARG A 258 6.79 13.37 14.66
C ARG A 258 8.11 12.66 15.00
N ASN A 259 8.86 12.16 14.00
CA ASN A 259 10.09 11.37 14.21
C ASN A 259 9.91 10.12 15.08
N GLN A 260 8.68 9.61 15.20
CA GLN A 260 8.38 8.34 15.84
C GLN A 260 8.18 7.27 14.76
N ARG A 261 8.37 6.01 15.11
CA ARG A 261 8.09 4.89 14.20
C ARG A 261 6.65 5.01 13.67
N LEU A 262 6.50 4.92 12.34
CA LEU A 262 5.19 4.93 11.70
C LEU A 262 4.38 3.72 12.18
N SER A 263 3.22 3.98 12.75
CA SER A 263 2.33 2.96 13.32
C SER A 263 1.05 2.80 12.50
N LYS A 264 0.34 1.69 12.66
CA LYS A 264 -0.96 1.44 12.01
C LYS A 264 -2.04 2.49 12.36
N ARG A 265 -1.83 3.26 13.43
CA ARG A 265 -2.77 4.30 13.91
C ARG A 265 -2.47 5.67 13.31
N ASP A 266 -1.33 5.83 12.65
CA ASP A 266 -0.96 7.10 12.06
C ASP A 266 -1.75 7.30 10.76
N LYS A 267 -2.29 8.51 10.59
CA LYS A 267 -3.03 8.89 9.38
C LYS A 267 -2.13 8.74 8.16
N GLY A 268 -2.63 8.11 7.10
CA GLY A 268 -1.83 7.84 5.90
C GLY A 268 -0.87 6.66 6.02
N SER A 269 -1.01 5.79 7.04
CA SER A 269 -0.19 4.57 7.15
C SER A 269 -0.85 3.34 6.55
N GLY A 270 -2.19 3.30 6.47
CA GLY A 270 -2.97 2.17 5.97
C GLY A 270 -3.03 2.12 4.45
N LEU A 271 -2.80 0.94 3.86
CA LEU A 271 -2.85 0.75 2.41
C LEU A 271 -4.22 1.09 1.81
N ALA A 272 -5.31 0.76 2.49
CA ALA A 272 -6.67 1.02 2.04
C ALA A 272 -6.96 2.52 1.79
N GLU A 273 -6.30 3.43 2.54
CA GLU A 273 -6.44 4.86 2.31
C GLU A 273 -5.90 5.29 0.94
N TYR A 274 -4.80 4.68 0.49
CA TYR A 274 -4.20 4.95 -0.83
C TYR A 274 -5.07 4.41 -1.95
N GLN A 275 -5.62 3.20 -1.78
CA GLN A 275 -6.56 2.61 -2.73
C GLN A 275 -7.80 3.50 -2.91
N GLN A 276 -8.42 3.91 -1.80
CA GLN A 276 -9.61 4.77 -1.82
C GLN A 276 -9.36 6.14 -2.46
N LYS A 277 -8.19 6.73 -2.22
CA LYS A 277 -7.77 7.99 -2.85
C LYS A 277 -7.39 7.83 -4.32
N GLY A 278 -7.23 6.60 -4.80
CA GLY A 278 -6.82 6.34 -6.17
C GLY A 278 -5.35 6.63 -6.43
N TYR A 279 -4.48 6.21 -5.52
CA TYR A 279 -3.07 6.09 -5.83
C TYR A 279 -2.84 4.90 -6.77
N LEU A 280 -1.93 5.07 -7.71
CA LEU A 280 -1.48 3.97 -8.57
C LEU A 280 -0.57 3.04 -7.77
N PRO A 281 -0.75 1.72 -7.86
CA PRO A 281 0.11 0.75 -7.17
C PRO A 281 1.60 0.98 -7.44
N GLU A 282 1.99 1.16 -8.70
CA GLU A 282 3.38 1.41 -9.10
C GLU A 282 3.95 2.69 -8.49
N ALA A 283 3.15 3.76 -8.44
CA ALA A 283 3.57 5.03 -7.84
C ALA A 283 3.82 4.89 -6.33
N LEU A 284 2.94 4.16 -5.64
CA LEU A 284 3.11 3.89 -4.23
C LEU A 284 4.36 3.04 -3.98
N LEU A 285 4.60 1.99 -4.77
CA LEU A 285 5.79 1.16 -4.66
C LEU A 285 7.07 1.94 -4.98
N ASN A 286 7.06 2.79 -6.02
CA ASN A 286 8.17 3.69 -6.32
C ASN A 286 8.49 4.60 -5.12
N TYR A 287 7.48 5.24 -4.52
CA TYR A 287 7.69 6.08 -3.34
C TYR A 287 8.22 5.28 -2.14
N LEU A 288 7.68 4.08 -1.88
CA LEU A 288 8.14 3.23 -0.78
C LEU A 288 9.58 2.74 -0.96
N ALA A 289 10.03 2.55 -2.20
CA ALA A 289 11.43 2.25 -2.49
C ALA A 289 12.35 3.40 -2.06
N LEU A 290 11.97 4.66 -2.31
CA LEU A 290 12.74 5.85 -1.91
C LEU A 290 12.90 5.98 -0.38
N LEU A 291 12.11 5.26 0.40
CA LEU A 291 12.29 5.19 1.85
C LEU A 291 13.46 4.26 2.23
N GLY A 292 14.61 4.51 1.68
CA GLY A 292 15.87 3.84 1.98
C GLY A 292 16.68 3.41 0.75
N TRP A 293 16.11 3.46 -0.46
CA TRP A 293 16.83 3.14 -1.69
C TRP A 293 16.50 4.17 -2.78
N ALA A 294 17.41 4.40 -3.70
CA ALA A 294 17.19 5.26 -4.86
C ALA A 294 17.85 4.64 -6.10
N ILE A 295 17.23 4.84 -7.25
CA ILE A 295 17.80 4.39 -8.54
C ILE A 295 19.03 5.22 -8.92
N ALA A 296 18.96 6.54 -8.68
CA ALA A 296 20.05 7.50 -8.83
C ALA A 296 19.79 8.69 -7.86
N ASP A 297 20.81 9.50 -7.62
CA ASP A 297 20.74 10.60 -6.62
C ASP A 297 19.77 11.71 -7.01
N ASP A 298 19.54 11.90 -8.31
CA ASP A 298 18.70 12.96 -8.90
C ASP A 298 17.40 12.44 -9.52
N ARG A 299 17.05 11.17 -9.30
CA ARG A 299 15.90 10.54 -9.94
C ARG A 299 14.95 9.92 -8.91
N ASP A 300 13.80 10.56 -8.72
CA ASP A 300 12.76 10.09 -7.81
C ASP A 300 11.69 9.21 -8.50
N VAL A 301 11.46 9.40 -9.79
CA VAL A 301 10.41 8.67 -10.54
C VAL A 301 11.03 7.60 -11.40
N PHE A 302 10.60 6.36 -11.20
CA PHE A 302 11.05 5.18 -11.94
C PHE A 302 9.98 4.08 -11.90
N THR A 303 10.04 3.19 -12.86
CA THR A 303 9.16 2.01 -12.92
C THR A 303 9.68 0.88 -12.04
N ILE A 304 8.80 -0.04 -11.66
CA ILE A 304 9.20 -1.25 -10.92
C ILE A 304 10.13 -2.14 -11.75
N ALA A 305 9.97 -2.15 -13.07
CA ALA A 305 10.88 -2.88 -13.96
C ALA A 305 12.31 -2.33 -13.88
N GLU A 306 12.50 -1.01 -13.95
CA GLU A 306 13.80 -0.38 -13.76
C GLU A 306 14.39 -0.63 -12.36
N MET A 307 13.55 -0.65 -11.33
CA MET A 307 13.99 -1.01 -9.98
C MET A 307 14.51 -2.45 -9.94
N VAL A 308 13.77 -3.40 -10.51
CA VAL A 308 14.18 -4.81 -10.59
C VAL A 308 15.53 -4.96 -11.31
N GLU A 309 15.73 -4.27 -12.41
CA GLU A 309 16.97 -4.32 -13.18
C GLU A 309 18.18 -3.81 -12.39
N THR A 310 18.01 -2.74 -11.62
CA THR A 310 19.13 -2.00 -10.99
C THR A 310 19.27 -2.24 -9.49
N PHE A 311 18.41 -3.07 -8.88
CA PHE A 311 18.36 -3.24 -7.44
C PHE A 311 19.62 -3.86 -6.85
N ASP A 312 20.19 -3.20 -5.86
CA ASP A 312 21.25 -3.73 -4.99
C ASP A 312 20.90 -3.43 -3.53
N ILE A 313 20.70 -4.46 -2.73
CA ILE A 313 20.36 -4.35 -1.31
C ILE A 313 21.42 -3.59 -0.49
N ARG A 314 22.69 -3.63 -0.91
CA ARG A 314 23.80 -2.91 -0.25
C ARG A 314 23.74 -1.40 -0.44
N ARG A 315 22.94 -0.93 -1.41
CA ARG A 315 22.66 0.49 -1.63
C ARG A 315 21.54 1.02 -0.72
N VAL A 316 20.90 0.15 0.04
CA VAL A 316 19.90 0.58 1.01
C VAL A 316 20.58 1.34 2.13
N ASN A 317 20.12 2.58 2.36
CA ASN A 317 20.63 3.43 3.43
C ASN A 317 20.23 2.86 4.79
N ALA A 318 21.19 2.72 5.71
CA ALA A 318 20.94 2.20 7.05
C ALA A 318 20.20 3.20 7.98
N ASN A 319 20.16 4.49 7.62
CA ASN A 319 19.49 5.50 8.45
C ASN A 319 17.97 5.46 8.28
N PRO A 320 17.20 5.78 9.35
CA PRO A 320 15.75 5.88 9.27
C PRO A 320 15.29 6.84 8.18
N ALA A 321 14.27 6.45 7.42
CA ALA A 321 13.66 7.28 6.40
C ALA A 321 12.35 7.89 6.92
N ARG A 322 12.11 9.17 6.63
CA ARG A 322 10.87 9.85 7.01
C ARG A 322 9.83 9.72 5.89
N PHE A 323 8.63 9.34 6.26
CA PHE A 323 7.49 9.33 5.35
C PHE A 323 7.02 10.77 5.08
N ASP A 324 6.96 11.17 3.81
CA ASP A 324 6.49 12.46 3.32
C ASP A 324 5.29 12.25 2.40
N ALA A 325 4.09 12.59 2.90
CA ALA A 325 2.84 12.42 2.17
C ALA A 325 2.77 13.30 0.90
N LYS A 326 3.36 14.50 0.93
CA LYS A 326 3.39 15.40 -0.24
C LYS A 326 4.29 14.85 -1.34
N LYS A 327 5.45 14.31 -0.98
CA LYS A 327 6.34 13.65 -1.94
C LYS A 327 5.67 12.40 -2.53
N CYS A 328 4.97 11.62 -1.71
CA CYS A 328 4.21 10.46 -2.18
C CYS A 328 3.15 10.86 -3.22
N GLU A 329 2.39 11.92 -2.94
CA GLU A 329 1.36 12.45 -3.85
C GLU A 329 1.99 13.00 -5.14
N ALA A 330 3.10 13.74 -5.05
CA ALA A 330 3.80 14.26 -6.22
C ALA A 330 4.32 13.14 -7.14
N ILE A 331 4.83 12.04 -6.58
CA ILE A 331 5.25 10.86 -7.33
C ILE A 331 4.04 10.20 -7.99
N ASN A 332 2.92 10.08 -7.27
CA ASN A 332 1.68 9.55 -7.85
C ASN A 332 1.20 10.37 -9.05
N ALA A 333 1.18 11.70 -8.90
CA ALA A 333 0.85 12.61 -9.97
C ALA A 333 1.77 12.44 -11.19
N ALA A 334 3.07 12.24 -10.98
CA ALA A 334 4.02 12.00 -12.06
C ALA A 334 3.72 10.67 -12.79
N HIS A 335 3.41 9.60 -12.07
CA HIS A 335 3.01 8.32 -12.68
C HIS A 335 1.69 8.44 -13.46
N ILE A 336 0.68 9.18 -12.94
CA ILE A 336 -0.57 9.45 -13.68
C ILE A 336 -0.26 10.12 -15.03
N ARG A 337 0.65 11.10 -15.06
CA ARG A 337 1.04 11.79 -16.31
C ARG A 337 1.77 10.90 -17.30
N MET A 338 2.42 9.83 -16.81
CA MET A 338 3.13 8.87 -17.67
C MET A 338 2.18 7.84 -18.31
N LEU A 339 0.97 7.65 -17.79
CA LEU A 339 0.03 6.67 -18.32
C LEU A 339 -0.45 7.06 -19.72
N PRO A 340 -0.61 6.10 -20.64
CA PRO A 340 -1.40 6.31 -21.85
C PRO A 340 -2.84 6.72 -21.48
N PRO A 341 -3.46 7.68 -22.19
CA PRO A 341 -4.82 8.14 -21.87
C PRO A 341 -5.87 7.02 -21.78
N ALA A 342 -5.75 5.99 -22.62
CA ALA A 342 -6.64 4.84 -22.60
C ALA A 342 -6.52 4.02 -21.29
N GLU A 343 -5.31 3.83 -20.80
CA GLU A 343 -5.05 3.15 -19.53
C GLU A 343 -5.53 3.99 -18.34
N LEU A 344 -5.28 5.29 -18.36
CA LEU A 344 -5.81 6.21 -17.35
C LEU A 344 -7.34 6.16 -17.32
N THR A 345 -8.00 6.15 -18.49
CA THR A 345 -9.46 6.02 -18.57
C THR A 345 -9.96 4.75 -17.88
N GLN A 346 -9.32 3.61 -18.13
CA GLN A 346 -9.68 2.34 -17.47
C GLN A 346 -9.52 2.43 -15.95
N ASN A 347 -8.44 3.04 -15.48
CA ASN A 347 -8.20 3.23 -14.04
C ASN A 347 -9.22 4.19 -13.39
N LEU A 348 -9.83 5.10 -14.14
CA LEU A 348 -10.87 6.01 -13.64
C LEU A 348 -12.25 5.36 -13.54
N VAL A 349 -12.56 4.35 -14.37
CA VAL A 349 -13.89 3.70 -14.41
C VAL A 349 -14.40 3.31 -13.02
N PRO A 350 -13.65 2.60 -12.17
CA PRO A 350 -14.15 2.18 -10.85
C PRO A 350 -14.57 3.37 -9.96
N PHE A 351 -13.87 4.49 -10.05
CA PHE A 351 -14.17 5.69 -9.24
C PHE A 351 -15.47 6.37 -9.71
N PHE A 352 -15.68 6.44 -11.02
CA PHE A 352 -16.90 7.00 -11.60
C PHE A 352 -18.11 6.11 -11.36
N ALA A 353 -17.96 4.78 -11.46
CA ALA A 353 -18.99 3.81 -11.14
C ALA A 353 -19.39 3.87 -9.66
N ALA A 354 -18.39 3.89 -8.74
CA ALA A 354 -18.62 4.03 -7.31
C ALA A 354 -19.33 5.35 -6.93
N ALA A 355 -19.08 6.42 -7.69
CA ALA A 355 -19.77 7.70 -7.54
C ALA A 355 -21.18 7.71 -8.17
N GLY A 356 -21.61 6.63 -8.83
CA GLY A 356 -22.92 6.52 -9.51
C GLY A 356 -23.04 7.41 -10.75
N LEU A 357 -21.92 7.84 -11.34
CA LEU A 357 -21.88 8.70 -12.52
C LEU A 357 -21.94 7.92 -13.83
N ILE A 358 -21.48 6.65 -13.80
CA ILE A 358 -21.54 5.70 -14.91
C ILE A 358 -22.01 4.35 -14.40
N SER A 359 -22.46 3.47 -15.28
CA SER A 359 -22.78 2.08 -14.95
C SER A 359 -21.53 1.21 -14.75
N ASP A 360 -21.69 0.07 -14.10
CA ASP A 360 -20.65 -0.94 -13.96
C ASP A 360 -21.13 -2.27 -14.54
N PRO A 361 -20.57 -2.74 -15.67
CA PRO A 361 -19.61 -2.07 -16.55
C PRO A 361 -20.20 -0.82 -17.25
N PRO A 362 -19.35 0.15 -17.68
CA PRO A 362 -19.82 1.35 -18.33
C PRO A 362 -20.46 1.07 -19.68
N ARG A 363 -21.53 1.79 -20.00
CA ARG A 363 -22.11 1.76 -21.35
C ARG A 363 -21.14 2.40 -22.36
N PRO A 364 -21.16 2.02 -23.64
CA PRO A 364 -20.24 2.57 -24.64
C PRO A 364 -20.19 4.10 -24.64
N ALA A 365 -21.32 4.79 -24.62
CA ALA A 365 -21.40 6.24 -24.61
C ALA A 365 -20.81 6.89 -23.32
N GLU A 366 -20.92 6.21 -22.18
CA GLU A 366 -20.30 6.65 -20.91
C GLU A 366 -18.78 6.50 -20.99
N HIS A 367 -18.30 5.35 -21.47
CA HIS A 367 -16.88 5.10 -21.67
C HIS A 367 -16.27 6.09 -22.66
N ASP A 368 -16.89 6.32 -23.83
CA ASP A 368 -16.41 7.23 -24.85
C ASP A 368 -16.32 8.66 -24.33
N ARG A 369 -17.32 9.10 -23.55
CA ARG A 369 -17.31 10.42 -22.90
C ARG A 369 -16.17 10.54 -21.87
N LEU A 370 -15.95 9.52 -21.05
CA LEU A 370 -14.86 9.49 -20.08
C LEU A 370 -13.50 9.50 -20.81
N ALA A 371 -13.35 8.71 -21.86
CA ALA A 371 -12.12 8.65 -22.66
C ALA A 371 -11.79 10.00 -23.32
N ALA A 372 -12.80 10.69 -23.84
CA ALA A 372 -12.62 12.02 -24.42
C ALA A 372 -12.26 13.10 -23.37
N ALA A 373 -12.76 12.96 -22.14
CA ALA A 373 -12.50 13.90 -21.05
C ALA A 373 -11.16 13.65 -20.31
N THR A 374 -10.67 12.40 -20.30
CA THR A 374 -9.47 12.00 -19.56
C THR A 374 -8.22 12.86 -19.88
N PRO A 375 -7.87 13.16 -21.15
CA PRO A 375 -6.72 14.01 -21.45
C PRO A 375 -6.81 15.42 -20.87
N LEU A 376 -8.03 15.94 -20.67
CA LEU A 376 -8.25 17.30 -20.16
C LEU A 376 -7.88 17.44 -18.67
N ILE A 377 -7.80 16.34 -17.95
CA ILE A 377 -7.55 16.33 -16.50
C ILE A 377 -6.23 15.65 -16.10
N GLN A 378 -5.59 14.88 -16.99
CA GLN A 378 -4.41 14.10 -16.67
C GLN A 378 -3.28 14.92 -16.03
N GLU A 379 -3.04 16.14 -16.50
CA GLU A 379 -2.05 17.08 -15.94
C GLU A 379 -2.52 17.79 -14.66
N ARG A 380 -3.78 17.61 -14.26
CA ARG A 380 -4.45 18.40 -13.23
C ARG A 380 -4.79 17.64 -11.97
N ILE A 381 -4.78 16.32 -12.03
CA ILE A 381 -5.07 15.44 -10.91
C ILE A 381 -3.79 14.86 -10.31
N ASN A 382 -3.77 14.71 -9.01
CA ASN A 382 -2.70 14.03 -8.27
C ASN A 382 -3.11 12.61 -7.88
N THR A 383 -4.43 12.36 -7.78
CA THR A 383 -5.03 11.06 -7.48
C THR A 383 -6.22 10.80 -8.39
N LEU A 384 -6.55 9.52 -8.62
CA LEU A 384 -7.67 9.16 -9.51
C LEU A 384 -9.03 9.63 -8.98
N SER A 385 -9.21 9.67 -7.66
CA SER A 385 -10.46 10.13 -7.05
C SER A 385 -10.77 11.61 -7.31
N GLU A 386 -9.74 12.44 -7.53
CA GLU A 386 -9.92 13.87 -7.87
C GLU A 386 -10.60 14.07 -9.22
N ALA A 387 -10.44 13.13 -10.15
CA ALA A 387 -11.08 13.16 -11.46
C ALA A 387 -12.60 13.21 -11.37
N VAL A 388 -13.19 12.52 -10.39
CA VAL A 388 -14.64 12.50 -10.18
C VAL A 388 -15.17 13.90 -9.96
N GLY A 389 -14.57 14.67 -9.04
CA GLY A 389 -14.98 16.05 -8.78
C GLY A 389 -14.78 16.97 -9.97
N MET A 390 -13.76 16.74 -10.79
CA MET A 390 -13.46 17.57 -11.97
C MET A 390 -14.38 17.29 -13.16
N LEU A 391 -14.85 16.05 -13.33
CA LEU A 391 -15.61 15.63 -14.53
C LEU A 391 -17.06 15.27 -14.25
N ALA A 392 -17.54 15.27 -13.00
CA ALA A 392 -18.90 14.88 -12.63
C ALA A 392 -19.97 15.64 -13.46
N PHE A 393 -19.72 16.92 -13.77
CA PHE A 393 -20.63 17.76 -14.54
C PHE A 393 -20.93 17.20 -15.95
N LEU A 394 -20.04 16.41 -16.53
CA LEU A 394 -20.27 15.77 -17.85
C LEU A 394 -21.24 14.59 -17.79
N PHE A 395 -21.49 14.03 -16.62
CA PHE A 395 -22.30 12.81 -16.41
C PHE A 395 -23.59 13.08 -15.66
N LEU A 396 -23.69 14.23 -15.00
CA LEU A 396 -24.91 14.63 -14.28
C LEU A 396 -25.94 15.25 -15.23
N PRO A 397 -27.25 14.95 -15.02
CA PRO A 397 -28.34 15.68 -15.69
C PRO A 397 -28.26 17.19 -15.41
N ASP A 398 -28.73 18.00 -16.35
CA ASP A 398 -28.61 19.47 -16.26
C ASP A 398 -29.32 20.06 -15.04
N ASP A 399 -30.43 19.46 -14.59
CA ASP A 399 -31.20 19.84 -13.41
C ASP A 399 -30.54 19.40 -12.08
N LYS A 400 -29.45 18.64 -12.12
CA LYS A 400 -28.66 18.20 -10.94
C LYS A 400 -27.37 18.96 -10.73
N ILE A 401 -27.04 19.90 -11.60
CA ILE A 401 -25.88 20.77 -11.42
C ILE A 401 -26.20 21.79 -10.34
N THR A 402 -25.42 21.74 -9.27
CA THR A 402 -25.50 22.74 -8.18
C THR A 402 -24.32 23.68 -8.27
N ILE A 403 -24.59 24.97 -8.31
CA ILE A 403 -23.56 26.01 -8.34
C ILE A 403 -22.99 26.18 -6.92
N ALA A 404 -21.69 25.95 -6.77
CA ALA A 404 -21.03 26.11 -5.48
C ALA A 404 -21.10 27.56 -5.00
N PRO A 405 -21.32 27.86 -3.70
CA PRO A 405 -21.42 29.20 -3.17
C PRO A 405 -20.20 30.07 -3.45
N ASP A 406 -19.03 29.45 -3.56
CA ASP A 406 -17.75 30.12 -3.86
C ASP A 406 -17.44 30.18 -5.37
N ALA A 407 -18.34 29.71 -6.23
CA ALA A 407 -18.13 29.72 -7.69
C ALA A 407 -18.09 31.13 -8.30
N GLY A 408 -18.53 32.14 -7.56
CA GLY A 408 -18.40 33.54 -7.92
C GLY A 408 -19.46 34.03 -8.91
N LEU A 409 -20.62 33.38 -8.96
CA LEU A 409 -21.81 33.84 -9.68
C LEU A 409 -22.57 34.90 -8.86
N SER A 410 -22.94 36.02 -9.51
CA SER A 410 -23.72 37.11 -8.93
C SER A 410 -24.55 37.81 -10.00
N SER A 411 -25.39 38.76 -9.62
CA SER A 411 -26.13 39.60 -10.57
C SER A 411 -25.23 40.29 -11.60
N ASP A 412 -23.99 40.64 -11.24
CA ASP A 412 -23.02 41.23 -12.17
C ASP A 412 -22.61 40.25 -13.30
N SER A 413 -22.90 38.98 -13.16
CA SER A 413 -22.62 37.94 -14.18
C SER A 413 -23.69 37.88 -15.28
N ILE A 414 -24.87 38.50 -15.08
CA ILE A 414 -26.01 38.42 -16.00
C ILE A 414 -25.64 38.90 -17.42
N PRO A 415 -25.02 40.08 -17.64
CA PRO A 415 -24.68 40.50 -18.99
C PRO A 415 -23.73 39.54 -19.72
N THR A 416 -22.75 39.00 -18.97
CA THR A 416 -21.78 38.02 -19.50
C THR A 416 -22.45 36.72 -19.91
N LEU A 417 -23.32 36.15 -19.07
CA LEU A 417 -24.03 34.90 -19.35
C LEU A 417 -25.04 35.07 -20.50
N THR A 418 -25.71 36.23 -20.57
CA THR A 418 -26.65 36.56 -21.66
C THR A 418 -25.94 36.64 -23.02
N ALA A 419 -24.83 37.35 -23.09
CA ALA A 419 -24.03 37.44 -24.32
C ALA A 419 -23.44 36.06 -24.70
N ALA A 420 -22.96 35.29 -23.74
CA ALA A 420 -22.46 33.92 -23.96
C ALA A 420 -23.56 32.99 -24.51
N TYR A 421 -24.77 33.05 -23.94
CA TYR A 421 -25.92 32.29 -24.43
C TYR A 421 -26.24 32.60 -25.91
N GLN A 422 -26.34 33.88 -26.24
CA GLN A 422 -26.65 34.35 -27.61
C GLN A 422 -25.56 33.91 -28.60
N ALA A 423 -24.30 34.09 -28.24
CA ALA A 423 -23.16 33.70 -29.08
C ALA A 423 -23.17 32.19 -29.35
N LEU A 424 -23.30 31.38 -28.31
CA LEU A 424 -23.30 29.91 -28.43
C LEU A 424 -24.54 29.35 -29.16
N ALA A 425 -25.69 30.00 -29.03
CA ALA A 425 -26.90 29.62 -29.78
C ALA A 425 -26.73 29.81 -31.29
N ALA A 426 -25.92 30.79 -31.71
CA ALA A 426 -25.72 31.14 -33.11
C ALA A 426 -24.55 30.37 -33.78
N VAL A 427 -23.70 29.66 -33.03
CA VAL A 427 -22.55 28.91 -33.57
C VAL A 427 -23.04 27.75 -34.46
N PRO A 428 -22.62 27.64 -35.74
CA PRO A 428 -23.07 26.55 -36.62
C PRO A 428 -22.47 25.18 -36.20
N ASP A 429 -21.14 25.13 -36.08
CA ASP A 429 -20.40 23.93 -35.66
C ASP A 429 -19.97 24.08 -34.18
N PHE A 430 -20.29 23.09 -33.33
CA PHE A 430 -20.11 23.18 -31.89
C PHE A 430 -18.85 22.45 -31.44
N ASP A 431 -17.70 22.75 -32.10
CA ASP A 431 -16.37 22.33 -31.68
C ASP A 431 -15.71 23.38 -30.81
N HIS A 432 -14.66 22.97 -30.04
CA HIS A 432 -14.01 23.88 -29.07
C HIS A 432 -13.41 25.12 -29.71
N ALA A 433 -12.87 25.05 -30.93
CA ALA A 433 -12.23 26.19 -31.60
C ALA A 433 -13.28 27.25 -32.02
N THR A 434 -14.39 26.80 -32.59
CA THR A 434 -15.50 27.67 -33.01
C THR A 434 -16.22 28.25 -31.79
N VAL A 435 -16.41 27.46 -30.72
CA VAL A 435 -16.95 27.91 -29.43
C VAL A 435 -16.03 28.96 -28.80
N GLU A 436 -14.71 28.73 -28.76
CA GLU A 436 -13.75 29.71 -28.25
C GLU A 436 -13.79 31.02 -29.02
N ALA A 437 -13.78 30.96 -30.37
CA ALA A 437 -13.83 32.15 -31.22
C ALA A 437 -15.10 32.98 -30.97
N ALA A 438 -16.27 32.33 -30.94
CA ALA A 438 -17.54 33.02 -30.69
C ALA A 438 -17.59 33.69 -29.32
N LEU A 439 -17.15 32.97 -28.27
CA LEU A 439 -17.13 33.52 -26.92
C LEU A 439 -16.10 34.64 -26.74
N ARG A 440 -14.92 34.56 -27.39
CA ARG A 440 -13.94 35.65 -27.36
C ARG A 440 -14.49 36.90 -28.01
N THR A 441 -15.07 36.80 -29.20
CA THR A 441 -15.70 37.94 -29.89
C THR A 441 -16.77 38.58 -29.01
N ALA A 442 -17.73 37.80 -28.50
CA ALA A 442 -18.85 38.34 -27.74
C ALA A 442 -18.44 38.93 -26.37
N LEU A 443 -17.56 38.25 -25.63
CA LEU A 443 -17.27 38.60 -24.24
C LEU A 443 -16.02 39.49 -24.09
N VAL A 444 -14.99 39.27 -24.90
CA VAL A 444 -13.73 40.01 -24.79
C VAL A 444 -13.72 41.23 -25.71
N ASP A 445 -14.06 41.05 -27.00
CA ASP A 445 -13.94 42.10 -27.98
C ASP A 445 -15.13 43.09 -27.93
N GLU A 446 -16.37 42.57 -27.84
CA GLU A 446 -17.58 43.43 -27.84
C GLU A 446 -17.92 43.95 -26.44
N LEU A 447 -17.90 43.08 -25.38
CA LEU A 447 -18.15 43.55 -24.01
C LEU A 447 -16.92 44.11 -23.30
N GLY A 448 -15.72 44.01 -23.89
CA GLY A 448 -14.48 44.58 -23.33
C GLY A 448 -14.02 43.91 -22.04
N LEU A 449 -14.44 42.67 -21.75
CA LEU A 449 -14.12 41.97 -20.50
C LEU A 449 -12.73 41.38 -20.55
N LYS A 450 -12.01 41.45 -19.44
CA LYS A 450 -10.78 40.63 -19.29
C LYS A 450 -11.14 39.15 -19.29
N PRO A 451 -10.31 38.25 -19.87
CA PRO A 451 -10.62 36.83 -20.00
C PRO A 451 -11.08 36.13 -18.70
N ARG A 452 -10.48 36.50 -17.56
CA ARG A 452 -10.89 35.94 -16.25
C ARG A 452 -12.33 36.31 -15.86
N LEU A 453 -12.76 37.54 -16.18
CA LEU A 453 -14.11 38.04 -15.90
C LEU A 453 -15.11 37.53 -16.94
N ALA A 454 -14.67 37.32 -18.17
CA ALA A 454 -15.48 36.77 -19.25
C ALA A 454 -15.84 35.30 -19.05
N PHE A 455 -14.84 34.48 -18.72
CA PHE A 455 -15.01 33.02 -18.70
C PHE A 455 -15.28 32.42 -17.32
N GLY A 456 -15.03 33.15 -16.22
CA GLY A 456 -15.30 32.72 -14.87
C GLY A 456 -16.78 32.39 -14.61
N PRO A 457 -17.70 33.33 -14.85
CA PRO A 457 -19.14 33.10 -14.70
C PRO A 457 -19.68 31.96 -15.56
N LEU A 458 -19.20 31.86 -16.81
CA LEU A 458 -19.61 30.84 -17.74
C LEU A 458 -19.16 29.42 -17.23
N ARG A 459 -17.94 29.31 -16.72
CA ARG A 459 -17.44 28.10 -16.09
C ARG A 459 -18.33 27.69 -14.91
N ALA A 460 -18.64 28.63 -14.03
CA ALA A 460 -19.48 28.37 -12.86
C ALA A 460 -20.90 27.91 -13.27
N ALA A 461 -21.50 28.55 -14.27
CA ALA A 461 -22.82 28.19 -14.76
C ALA A 461 -22.86 26.77 -15.38
N ILE A 462 -21.82 26.40 -16.13
CA ILE A 462 -21.77 25.10 -16.84
C ILE A 462 -21.37 23.95 -15.94
N THR A 463 -20.38 24.13 -15.07
CA THR A 463 -19.77 23.07 -14.29
C THR A 463 -20.17 23.08 -12.81
N GLY A 464 -20.81 24.14 -12.33
CA GLY A 464 -21.09 24.36 -10.92
C GLY A 464 -19.88 24.79 -10.07
N SER A 465 -18.67 24.90 -10.66
CA SER A 465 -17.42 25.09 -9.92
C SER A 465 -16.52 26.16 -10.54
N ARG A 466 -15.62 26.74 -9.70
CA ARG A 466 -14.54 27.63 -10.17
C ARG A 466 -13.41 26.88 -10.86
N ILE A 467 -13.21 25.60 -10.46
CA ILE A 467 -12.13 24.75 -10.94
C ILE A 467 -12.76 23.65 -11.80
N SER A 468 -12.36 23.59 -13.05
CA SER A 468 -12.81 22.57 -14.00
C SER A 468 -11.71 22.31 -15.03
N PRO A 469 -11.85 21.34 -15.91
CA PRO A 469 -11.01 21.19 -17.09
C PRO A 469 -11.04 22.43 -17.97
N PRO A 470 -10.26 22.50 -19.05
CA PRO A 470 -10.32 23.59 -20.03
C PRO A 470 -11.76 23.83 -20.48
N LEU A 471 -12.17 25.12 -20.51
CA LEU A 471 -13.59 25.49 -20.63
C LEU A 471 -14.18 25.13 -21.99
N PHE A 472 -13.49 25.45 -23.08
CA PHE A 472 -14.03 25.30 -24.43
C PHE A 472 -14.18 23.83 -24.83
N GLU A 473 -13.21 23.00 -24.49
CA GLU A 473 -13.25 21.57 -24.65
C GLU A 473 -14.34 20.93 -23.74
N SER A 474 -14.54 21.48 -22.55
CA SER A 474 -15.64 21.05 -21.66
C SER A 474 -17.01 21.37 -22.26
N ILE A 475 -17.16 22.52 -22.92
CA ILE A 475 -18.39 22.92 -23.61
C ILE A 475 -18.66 22.01 -24.82
N GLU A 476 -17.64 21.71 -25.63
CA GLU A 476 -17.73 20.75 -26.75
C GLU A 476 -18.22 19.40 -26.28
N LEU A 477 -17.58 18.82 -25.24
CA LEU A 477 -17.96 17.50 -24.68
C LEU A 477 -19.36 17.49 -24.05
N LEU A 478 -19.79 18.58 -23.44
CA LEU A 478 -21.13 18.72 -22.89
C LEU A 478 -22.19 18.79 -23.97
N GLY A 479 -21.87 19.41 -25.08
CA GLY A 479 -22.76 19.68 -26.21
C GLY A 479 -23.60 20.95 -26.05
N ARG A 480 -24.12 21.42 -27.19
CA ARG A 480 -24.87 22.68 -27.29
C ARG A 480 -26.10 22.72 -26.38
N GLU A 481 -26.92 21.67 -26.43
CA GLU A 481 -28.22 21.63 -25.74
C GLU A 481 -28.02 21.80 -24.22
N SER A 482 -27.19 20.94 -23.61
CA SER A 482 -26.89 21.03 -22.18
C SER A 482 -26.16 22.30 -21.78
N THR A 483 -25.25 22.80 -22.62
CA THR A 483 -24.57 24.07 -22.36
C THR A 483 -25.55 25.24 -22.27
N LEU A 484 -26.44 25.37 -23.23
CA LEU A 484 -27.46 26.44 -23.24
C LEU A 484 -28.47 26.27 -22.10
N ALA A 485 -28.90 25.05 -21.81
CA ALA A 485 -29.81 24.79 -20.70
C ALA A 485 -29.21 25.21 -19.34
N ARG A 486 -27.94 24.92 -19.10
CA ARG A 486 -27.26 25.28 -17.84
C ARG A 486 -27.04 26.79 -17.72
N ILE A 487 -26.68 27.48 -18.80
CA ILE A 487 -26.57 28.97 -18.80
C ILE A 487 -27.95 29.57 -18.50
N ALA A 488 -29.03 29.07 -19.14
CA ALA A 488 -30.38 29.56 -18.89
C ALA A 488 -30.83 29.30 -17.43
N ALA A 489 -30.52 28.16 -16.86
CA ALA A 489 -30.79 27.85 -15.46
C ALA A 489 -30.05 28.78 -14.50
N ALA A 490 -28.77 29.05 -14.75
CA ALA A 490 -27.99 30.02 -13.97
C ALA A 490 -28.53 31.45 -14.06
N LEU A 491 -28.98 31.90 -15.22
CA LEU A 491 -29.63 33.19 -15.40
C LEU A 491 -30.96 33.27 -14.63
N ALA A 492 -31.76 32.21 -14.64
CA ALA A 492 -33.02 32.15 -13.87
C ALA A 492 -32.78 32.22 -12.36
N GLU A 493 -31.74 31.55 -11.85
CA GLU A 493 -31.34 31.66 -10.43
C GLU A 493 -30.91 33.09 -10.05
N LEU A 494 -30.34 33.84 -10.98
CA LEU A 494 -29.93 35.23 -10.77
C LEU A 494 -31.09 36.26 -10.95
N GLY A 495 -32.31 35.76 -11.26
CA GLY A 495 -33.52 36.59 -11.35
C GLY A 495 -33.88 37.10 -12.76
N GLU A 496 -33.20 36.63 -13.79
CA GLU A 496 -33.56 36.93 -15.19
C GLU A 496 -34.61 35.93 -15.71
N PRO A 497 -35.63 36.37 -16.49
CA PRO A 497 -36.62 35.48 -17.06
C PRO A 497 -35.98 34.53 -18.07
N ALA A 498 -36.37 33.24 -18.01
CA ALA A 498 -35.90 32.22 -18.93
C ALA A 498 -36.04 32.67 -20.38
N PHE A 499 -34.97 32.53 -21.19
CA PHE A 499 -35.05 32.68 -22.63
C PHE A 499 -36.09 31.70 -23.18
N ALA A 500 -37.23 32.22 -23.71
CA ALA A 500 -38.27 31.42 -24.35
C ALA A 500 -37.69 30.80 -25.64
N GLY A 501 -37.11 29.61 -25.53
CA GLY A 501 -36.72 28.81 -26.69
C GLY A 501 -37.97 28.43 -27.45
N SER A 502 -38.07 28.80 -28.69
CA SER A 502 -39.12 28.52 -29.65
C SER A 502 -39.34 27.00 -29.82
N SER A 503 -40.27 26.46 -29.07
CA SER A 503 -40.92 25.16 -29.38
C SER A 503 -42.34 25.44 -29.88
N ASN A 504 -42.48 25.99 -31.09
CA ASN A 504 -43.72 25.97 -31.83
C ASN A 504 -43.85 24.64 -32.58
N GLY A 505 -44.29 23.62 -31.88
CA GLY A 505 -44.94 22.45 -32.48
C GLY A 505 -46.45 22.60 -32.33
N HIS A 506 -47.06 23.22 -33.31
CA HIS A 506 -48.53 23.28 -33.46
C HIS A 506 -49.10 21.86 -33.56
N PHE A 507 -49.68 21.36 -32.47
CA PHE A 507 -50.63 20.23 -32.54
C PHE A 507 -52.03 20.80 -32.72
N ASP A 508 -52.44 20.86 -33.96
CA ASP A 508 -53.83 21.12 -34.37
C ASP A 508 -54.72 20.01 -33.90
N ARG A 509 -55.57 20.27 -32.90
CA ARG A 509 -56.68 19.36 -32.52
C ARG A 509 -57.87 19.68 -33.39
N GLY A 510 -57.95 18.98 -34.52
CA GLY A 510 -59.20 18.93 -35.31
C GLY A 510 -60.37 18.47 -34.44
N ARG A 511 -61.34 19.38 -34.24
CA ARG A 511 -62.68 19.03 -33.78
C ARG A 511 -63.40 18.37 -34.95
N SER A 512 -63.81 17.10 -34.81
CA SER A 512 -64.93 16.57 -35.58
C SER A 512 -66.13 16.41 -34.67
N ARG A 513 -67.16 17.17 -34.98
CA ARG A 513 -68.54 16.89 -34.54
C ARG A 513 -69.16 15.82 -35.47
N SER A 514 -69.78 14.87 -34.89
CA SER A 514 -71.11 14.26 -35.13
C SER A 514 -71.13 12.89 -34.54
#